data_437a2ce094d17d14f3bf810045b65b7c
#
_entry.id   437a2ce094d17d14f3bf810045b65b7c
#
_cell.length_a   1.000
_cell.length_b   1.000
_cell.length_c   1.000
_cell.angle_alpha   90.00
_cell.angle_beta   90.00
_cell.angle_gamma   90.00
#
_symmetry.space_group_name_H-M   'P 1'
#
loop_
_entity.id
_entity.type
_entity.pdbx_description
1 polymer ?
#
loop_
_entity_poly.entity_id
_entity_poly.type
_entity_poly.pdbx_seq_one_letter_code
_entity_poly.pdbx_strand_id
1 'polypeptide(L)'
;MINDIFKLFGEQAADILFEIITECMDDYLYIFDLQNNTFEISQSAVERFNMSKNVLTDAANEVMKVVYEEDRRMLAKHLADICEGRENVDNLHYRWLDKEGMPVWINSRGIVIIDQQGKAEYLV
;
A
#
# COMPACT_ATOMS: atom_id res chain seq x y z
N MET A 1 2.41 5.24 -23.22
CA MET A 1 2.49 3.80 -22.92
C MET A 1 1.35 3.33 -22.01
N ILE A 2 1.17 3.90 -20.83
CA ILE A 2 0.05 3.54 -19.94
C ILE A 2 -1.31 3.76 -20.59
N ASN A 3 -1.49 4.88 -21.31
CA ASN A 3 -2.74 5.17 -22.02
C ASN A 3 -3.07 4.13 -23.08
N ASP A 4 -2.05 3.55 -23.73
CA ASP A 4 -2.24 2.49 -24.72
C ASP A 4 -2.68 1.18 -24.09
N ILE A 5 -2.16 0.89 -22.89
CA ILE A 5 -2.58 -0.29 -22.10
C ILE A 5 -4.06 -0.17 -21.72
N PHE A 6 -4.48 1.00 -21.24
CA PHE A 6 -5.88 1.25 -20.90
C PHE A 6 -6.81 1.11 -22.11
N LYS A 7 -6.35 1.54 -23.30
CA LYS A 7 -7.13 1.37 -24.53
C LYS A 7 -7.26 -0.10 -24.94
N LEU A 8 -6.21 -0.92 -24.72
CA LEU A 8 -6.20 -2.32 -25.10
C LEU A 8 -7.05 -3.19 -24.18
N PHE A 9 -7.00 -2.94 -22.87
CA PHE A 9 -7.57 -3.83 -21.85
C PHE A 9 -8.80 -3.24 -21.13
N GLY A 10 -9.12 -1.96 -21.40
CA GLY A 10 -10.27 -1.31 -20.80
C GLY A 10 -10.16 -1.22 -19.27
N GLU A 11 -11.26 -1.52 -18.58
CA GLU A 11 -11.35 -1.43 -17.12
C GLU A 11 -10.48 -2.44 -16.39
N GLN A 12 -10.04 -3.50 -17.05
CA GLN A 12 -9.17 -4.52 -16.49
C GLN A 12 -7.68 -4.17 -16.56
N ALA A 13 -7.34 -3.06 -17.23
CA ALA A 13 -5.95 -2.70 -17.46
C ALA A 13 -5.13 -2.54 -16.18
N ALA A 14 -5.73 -1.94 -15.14
CA ALA A 14 -5.07 -1.73 -13.86
C ALA A 14 -4.74 -3.05 -13.18
N ASP A 15 -5.70 -4.00 -13.16
CA ASP A 15 -5.52 -5.31 -12.56
C ASP A 15 -4.45 -6.13 -13.29
N ILE A 16 -4.49 -6.11 -14.62
CA ILE A 16 -3.51 -6.82 -15.44
C ILE A 16 -2.11 -6.25 -15.24
N LEU A 17 -1.99 -4.92 -15.22
CA LEU A 17 -0.71 -4.26 -15.02
C LEU A 17 -0.15 -4.57 -13.63
N PHE A 18 -1.00 -4.55 -12.60
CA PHE A 18 -0.62 -4.90 -11.24
C PHE A 18 -0.08 -6.34 -11.16
N GLU A 19 -0.76 -7.30 -11.77
CA GLU A 19 -0.32 -8.70 -11.81
C GLU A 19 1.02 -8.85 -12.53
N ILE A 20 1.19 -8.21 -13.69
CA ILE A 20 2.42 -8.28 -14.46
C ILE A 20 3.59 -7.72 -13.65
N ILE A 21 3.42 -6.56 -13.03
CA ILE A 21 4.46 -5.92 -12.24
C ILE A 21 4.84 -6.78 -11.03
N THR A 22 3.85 -7.32 -10.31
CA THR A 22 4.12 -8.13 -9.12
C THR A 22 4.82 -9.44 -9.44
N GLU A 23 4.60 -10.02 -10.62
CA GLU A 23 5.30 -11.22 -11.06
C GLU A 23 6.75 -10.94 -11.47
N CYS A 24 7.06 -9.72 -11.90
CA CYS A 24 8.39 -9.34 -12.42
C CYS A 24 9.27 -8.68 -11.38
N MET A 25 8.76 -8.34 -10.20
CA MET A 25 9.49 -7.60 -9.16
C MET A 25 9.74 -8.46 -7.94
N ASP A 26 10.91 -8.27 -7.33
CA ASP A 26 11.22 -8.83 -6.00
C ASP A 26 10.57 -8.03 -4.86
N ASP A 27 10.12 -6.82 -5.16
CA ASP A 27 9.47 -5.94 -4.20
C ASP A 27 7.97 -6.23 -4.12
N TYR A 28 7.34 -5.74 -3.06
CA TYR A 28 5.89 -5.83 -2.87
C TYR A 28 5.24 -4.55 -3.36
N LEU A 29 4.17 -4.70 -4.14
CA LEU A 29 3.40 -3.58 -4.65
C LEU A 29 2.12 -3.44 -3.83
N TYR A 30 1.75 -2.21 -3.45
CA TYR A 30 0.54 -1.95 -2.69
C TYR A 30 -0.26 -0.79 -3.27
N ILE A 31 -1.56 -0.81 -3.02
CA ILE A 31 -2.48 0.30 -3.29
C ILE A 31 -3.29 0.52 -2.02
N PHE A 32 -3.18 1.70 -1.44
CA PHE A 32 -3.98 2.10 -0.29
C PHE A 32 -5.03 3.11 -0.76
N ASP A 33 -6.30 2.69 -0.74
CA ASP A 33 -7.43 3.59 -0.97
C ASP A 33 -7.72 4.32 0.34
N LEU A 34 -7.27 5.56 0.44
CA LEU A 34 -7.34 6.34 1.66
C LEU A 34 -8.76 6.78 2.01
N GLN A 35 -9.61 6.95 1.01
CA GLN A 35 -10.99 7.42 1.20
C GLN A 35 -11.93 6.28 1.58
N ASN A 36 -11.73 5.10 1.02
CA ASN A 36 -12.54 3.92 1.32
C ASN A 36 -11.91 3.01 2.38
N ASN A 37 -10.70 3.34 2.83
CA ASN A 37 -9.96 2.59 3.84
C ASN A 37 -9.78 1.13 3.47
N THR A 38 -9.33 0.89 2.24
CA THR A 38 -8.98 -0.44 1.73
C THR A 38 -7.52 -0.48 1.32
N PHE A 39 -6.90 -1.64 1.44
CA PHE A 39 -5.49 -1.86 1.15
C PHE A 39 -5.33 -3.15 0.36
N GLU A 40 -4.65 -3.07 -0.76
CA GLU A 40 -4.31 -4.23 -1.57
C GLU A 40 -2.80 -4.32 -1.71
N ILE A 41 -2.27 -5.52 -1.52
CA ILE A 41 -0.84 -5.77 -1.64
C ILE A 41 -0.61 -7.07 -2.40
N SER A 42 0.55 -7.22 -3.00
CA SER A 42 0.93 -8.44 -3.73
C SER A 42 0.84 -9.68 -2.84
N GLN A 43 0.45 -10.80 -3.43
CA GLN A 43 0.26 -12.07 -2.70
C GLN A 43 1.54 -12.54 -2.00
N SER A 44 2.69 -12.26 -2.59
CA SER A 44 3.98 -12.62 -1.98
C SER A 44 4.22 -11.95 -0.62
N ALA A 45 3.68 -10.75 -0.42
CA ALA A 45 3.73 -10.08 0.89
C ALA A 45 2.85 -10.79 1.92
N VAL A 46 1.66 -11.23 1.51
CA VAL A 46 0.75 -11.99 2.38
C VAL A 46 1.40 -13.29 2.85
N GLU A 47 2.16 -13.94 1.96
CA GLU A 47 2.85 -15.20 2.28
C GLU A 47 4.00 -15.00 3.26
N ARG A 48 4.66 -13.84 3.23
CA ARG A 48 5.80 -13.54 4.09
C ARG A 48 5.41 -12.91 5.41
N PHE A 49 4.48 -11.98 5.38
CA PHE A 49 4.10 -11.18 6.55
C PHE A 49 2.83 -11.71 7.22
N ASN A 50 2.54 -11.20 8.41
CA ASN A 50 1.40 -11.68 9.19
C ASN A 50 0.10 -11.00 8.74
N MET A 51 -0.25 -11.20 7.48
CA MET A 51 -1.48 -10.70 6.87
C MET A 51 -2.44 -11.85 6.60
N SER A 52 -3.73 -11.61 6.78
CA SER A 52 -4.75 -12.64 6.56
C SER A 52 -5.09 -12.83 5.10
N LYS A 53 -5.00 -11.78 4.29
CA LYS A 53 -5.36 -11.79 2.86
C LYS A 53 -4.75 -10.58 2.16
N ASN A 54 -4.75 -10.60 0.82
CA ASN A 54 -4.13 -9.55 0.01
C ASN A 54 -4.99 -8.29 -0.18
N VAL A 55 -6.27 -8.34 0.18
CA VAL A 55 -7.16 -7.17 0.20
C VAL A 55 -7.72 -7.03 1.60
N LEU A 56 -7.41 -5.91 2.25
CA LEU A 56 -7.84 -5.61 3.62
C LEU A 56 -8.88 -4.50 3.60
N THR A 57 -10.01 -4.73 4.26
CA THR A 57 -10.98 -3.69 4.62
C THR A 57 -10.66 -3.21 6.04
N ASP A 58 -11.14 -2.03 6.43
CA ASP A 58 -10.71 -1.38 7.68
C ASP A 58 -9.18 -1.31 7.73
N ALA A 59 -8.60 -0.89 6.62
CA ALA A 59 -7.19 -1.10 6.31
C ALA A 59 -6.25 -0.46 7.30
N ALA A 60 -6.58 0.74 7.80
CA ALA A 60 -5.72 1.41 8.77
C ALA A 60 -5.52 0.57 10.03
N ASN A 61 -6.58 -0.05 10.53
CA ASN A 61 -6.49 -0.93 11.71
C ASN A 61 -5.82 -2.27 11.37
N GLU A 62 -6.16 -2.86 10.22
CA GLU A 62 -5.61 -4.16 9.83
C GLU A 62 -4.11 -4.10 9.53
N VAL A 63 -3.66 -3.04 8.86
CA VAL A 63 -2.22 -2.84 8.61
C VAL A 63 -1.47 -2.64 9.91
N MET A 64 -2.04 -1.90 10.87
CA MET A 64 -1.39 -1.68 12.17
C MET A 64 -1.12 -2.98 12.93
N LYS A 65 -1.91 -4.03 12.72
CA LYS A 65 -1.65 -5.35 13.34
C LYS A 65 -0.40 -6.02 12.79
N VAL A 66 -0.01 -5.70 11.56
CA VAL A 66 1.19 -6.24 10.92
C VAL A 66 2.44 -5.43 11.29
N VAL A 67 2.26 -4.17 11.64
CA VAL A 67 3.34 -3.24 11.97
C VAL A 67 3.89 -3.56 13.36
N TYR A 68 5.23 -3.54 13.47
CA TYR A 68 5.91 -3.66 14.75
C TYR A 68 5.43 -2.58 15.72
N GLU A 69 5.10 -2.95 16.94
CA GLU A 69 4.41 -2.10 17.90
C GLU A 69 5.07 -0.73 18.10
N GLU A 70 6.39 -0.71 18.22
CA GLU A 70 7.14 0.53 18.46
C GLU A 70 7.06 1.52 17.29
N ASP A 71 6.73 1.03 16.10
CA ASP A 71 6.67 1.86 14.89
C ASP A 71 5.25 2.35 14.55
N ARG A 72 4.24 1.86 15.26
CA ARG A 72 2.83 2.17 14.97
C ARG A 72 2.48 3.64 15.07
N ARG A 73 2.99 4.32 16.12
CA ARG A 73 2.73 5.75 16.31
C ARG A 73 3.31 6.58 15.17
N MET A 74 4.52 6.26 14.75
CA MET A 74 5.20 6.96 13.65
C MET A 74 4.42 6.78 12.34
N LEU A 75 3.97 5.55 12.05
CA LEU A 75 3.19 5.28 10.85
C LEU A 75 1.83 5.98 10.90
N ALA A 76 1.14 5.97 12.04
CA ALA A 76 -0.14 6.64 12.19
C ALA A 76 -0.02 8.14 11.93
N LYS A 77 1.03 8.77 12.43
CA LYS A 77 1.31 10.19 12.17
C LYS A 77 1.58 10.44 10.70
N HIS A 78 2.37 9.58 10.07
CA HIS A 78 2.70 9.70 8.65
C HIS A 78 1.45 9.60 7.77
N LEU A 79 0.58 8.62 8.04
CA LEU A 79 -0.67 8.48 7.30
C LEU A 79 -1.61 9.67 7.52
N ALA A 80 -1.67 10.20 8.74
CA ALA A 80 -2.45 11.41 9.02
C ALA A 80 -1.91 12.61 8.24
N ASP A 81 -0.59 12.78 8.17
CA ASP A 81 0.03 13.86 7.39
C ASP A 81 -0.27 13.74 5.91
N ILE A 82 -0.29 12.53 5.36
CA ILE A 82 -0.69 12.28 3.97
C ILE A 82 -2.16 12.66 3.75
N CYS A 83 -3.05 12.21 4.61
CA CYS A 83 -4.48 12.47 4.49
C CYS A 83 -4.82 13.96 4.62
N GLU A 84 -4.04 14.69 5.40
CA GLU A 84 -4.24 16.13 5.60
C GLU A 84 -3.48 17.00 4.58
N GLY A 85 -2.80 16.36 3.63
CA GLY A 85 -2.11 17.07 2.55
C GLY A 85 -0.75 17.65 2.93
N ARG A 86 -0.21 17.29 4.10
CA ARG A 86 1.12 17.75 4.53
C ARG A 86 2.26 16.97 3.90
N GLU A 87 1.98 15.77 3.42
CA GLU A 87 2.93 14.92 2.71
C GLU A 87 2.30 14.40 1.43
N ASN A 88 3.07 14.35 0.34
CA ASN A 88 2.61 13.87 -0.96
C ASN A 88 3.37 12.64 -1.45
N VAL A 89 4.31 12.14 -0.65
CA VAL A 89 5.03 10.90 -0.94
C VAL A 89 5.11 10.05 0.33
N ASP A 90 5.11 8.74 0.13
CA ASP A 90 5.45 7.78 1.17
C ASP A 90 6.91 7.39 0.99
N ASN A 91 7.73 7.70 1.98
CA ASN A 91 9.12 7.26 2.03
C ASN A 91 9.45 7.03 3.50
N LEU A 92 9.13 5.83 3.96
CA LEU A 92 9.23 5.50 5.37
C LEU A 92 9.94 4.17 5.57
N HIS A 93 10.86 4.14 6.51
CA HIS A 93 11.60 2.96 6.89
C HIS A 93 11.10 2.50 8.26
N TYR A 94 10.45 1.34 8.32
CA TYR A 94 9.84 0.81 9.54
C TYR A 94 9.72 -0.70 9.46
N ARG A 95 9.16 -1.34 10.49
CA ARG A 95 9.19 -2.79 10.62
C ARG A 95 7.79 -3.40 10.54
N TRP A 96 7.69 -4.48 9.77
CA TRP A 96 6.52 -5.35 9.75
C TRP A 96 6.87 -6.68 10.42
N LEU A 97 5.86 -7.33 10.97
CA LEU A 97 6.02 -8.67 11.56
C LEU A 97 5.83 -9.74 10.49
N ASP A 98 6.75 -10.70 10.44
CA ASP A 98 6.59 -11.85 9.57
C ASP A 98 5.61 -12.88 10.17
N LYS A 99 5.43 -14.03 9.52
CA LYS A 99 4.52 -15.09 9.98
C LYS A 99 4.90 -15.66 11.34
N GLU A 100 6.16 -15.54 11.73
CA GLU A 100 6.68 -16.04 13.01
C GLU A 100 6.66 -14.95 14.10
N GLY A 101 6.17 -13.76 13.76
CA GLY A 101 6.11 -12.62 14.69
C GLY A 101 7.42 -11.86 14.81
N MET A 102 8.40 -12.12 13.94
CA MET A 102 9.68 -11.44 13.97
C MET A 102 9.64 -10.15 13.18
N PRO A 103 10.27 -9.07 13.69
CA PRO A 103 10.29 -7.80 12.96
C PRO A 103 11.23 -7.86 11.75
N VAL A 104 10.73 -7.38 10.62
CA VAL A 104 11.47 -7.27 9.36
C VAL A 104 11.43 -5.81 8.94
N TRP A 105 12.59 -5.23 8.70
CA TRP A 105 12.68 -3.86 8.19
C TRP A 105 12.16 -3.79 6.76
N ILE A 106 11.28 -2.85 6.51
CA ILE A 106 10.78 -2.55 5.18
C ILE A 106 11.08 -1.09 4.83
N ASN A 107 11.19 -0.83 3.56
CA ASN A 107 11.33 0.52 3.02
C ASN A 107 10.10 0.79 2.14
N SER A 108 9.13 1.50 2.69
CA SER A 108 7.90 1.82 1.99
C SER A 108 8.11 3.06 1.13
N ARG A 109 7.78 2.96 -0.15
CA ARG A 109 7.85 4.07 -1.11
C ARG A 109 6.56 4.12 -1.90
N GLY A 110 6.03 5.31 -2.03
CA GLY A 110 4.81 5.52 -2.79
C GLY A 110 4.58 6.98 -3.10
N ILE A 111 3.59 7.22 -3.96
CA ILE A 111 3.13 8.56 -4.29
C ILE A 111 1.67 8.69 -3.90
N VAL A 112 1.29 9.90 -3.51
CA VAL A 112 -0.09 10.23 -3.19
C VAL A 112 -0.79 10.69 -4.47
N ILE A 113 -1.92 10.07 -4.78
CA ILE A 113 -2.79 10.48 -5.88
C ILE A 113 -3.95 11.25 -5.28
N ILE A 114 -4.16 12.48 -5.76
CA ILE A 114 -5.22 13.34 -5.26
C ILE A 114 -6.46 13.26 -6.15
N ASP A 115 -7.63 13.51 -5.56
CA ASP A 115 -8.89 13.60 -6.29
C ASP A 115 -9.07 14.99 -6.95
N GLN A 116 -10.22 15.22 -7.57
CA GLN A 116 -10.51 16.47 -8.26
C GLN A 116 -10.60 17.67 -7.30
N GLN A 117 -10.85 17.44 -6.02
CA GLN A 117 -10.88 18.48 -5.00
C GLN A 117 -9.52 18.70 -4.33
N GLY A 118 -8.47 18.00 -4.79
CA GLY A 118 -7.13 18.12 -4.24
C GLY A 118 -6.90 17.34 -2.96
N LYS A 119 -7.82 16.44 -2.59
CA LYS A 119 -7.66 15.58 -1.41
C LYS A 119 -6.98 14.27 -1.76
N ALA A 120 -6.22 13.74 -0.81
CA ALA A 120 -5.57 12.45 -0.97
C ALA A 120 -6.61 11.34 -1.18
N GLU A 121 -6.47 10.60 -2.27
CA GLU A 121 -7.37 9.51 -2.64
C GLU A 121 -6.67 8.16 -2.53
N TYR A 122 -5.49 8.04 -3.14
CA TYR A 122 -4.72 6.80 -3.12
C TYR A 122 -3.27 7.05 -2.71
N LEU A 123 -2.69 6.06 -2.07
CA LEU A 123 -1.25 5.94 -1.88
C LEU A 123 -0.80 4.66 -2.59
N VAL A 124 0.09 4.81 -3.55
CA VAL A 124 0.54 3.69 -4.41
C VAL A 124 2.05 3.64 -4.46
#